data_37f1d04603dbc4a9cd33da99b11c9151
#
_entry.id   37f1d04603dbc4a9cd33da99b11c9151
#
_cell.length_a   1.000
_cell.length_b   1.000
_cell.length_c   1.000
_cell.angle_alpha   90.00
_cell.angle_beta   90.00
_cell.angle_gamma   90.00
#
_symmetry.space_group_name_H-M   'P 1'
#
loop_
_entity.id
_entity.type
_entity.pdbx_description
1 polymer ?
#
loop_
_entity_poly.entity_id
_entity_poly.type
_entity_poly.pdbx_seq_one_letter_code
_entity_poly.pdbx_strand_id
1 'polypeptide(L)'
;IILDPVNNHVIQNALAQGVKNYIGGNCTVSLMLMALNGLFRENLVEWASCMTYQAASGAGAQNMRELLKQMGEAHRVAQSFLEDPASAILDIDREVAGTLRDERFPTAHFGVPLAGSLIPWIDKDLGNGQSKEEWKGAAETNKILGRESNPVLIDGLCVRIGAMRCHSQAITIKLKKDVPLDEINAMIANANDWVKVIPNEREASMRQLTPAAVTGTLSVPVGRLRKMSMGGEYLSAFTVGDQLLWGAAEPLRRMLRILIKH
;
A
#
# COMPACT_ATOMS: atom_id res chain seq x y z
N ILE A 1 -9.68 1.02 16.31
CA ILE A 1 -9.08 0.35 15.13
C ILE A 1 -7.98 -0.58 15.63
N ILE A 2 -7.90 -1.79 15.08
CA ILE A 2 -6.99 -2.84 15.53
C ILE A 2 -5.91 -3.15 14.51
N LEU A 3 -4.67 -3.24 14.99
CA LEU A 3 -3.48 -3.73 14.27
C LEU A 3 -2.47 -4.20 15.34
N ASP A 4 -2.72 -5.35 15.97
CA ASP A 4 -2.04 -5.77 17.21
C ASP A 4 -0.50 -5.77 17.17
N PRO A 5 0.18 -6.09 16.07
CA PRO A 5 1.64 -5.97 16.03
C PRO A 5 2.14 -4.53 16.21
N VAL A 6 1.26 -3.54 15.96
CA VAL A 6 1.57 -2.11 16.06
C VAL A 6 0.99 -1.52 17.34
N ASN A 7 -0.27 -1.82 17.66
CA ASN A 7 -1.03 -1.10 18.70
C ASN A 7 -1.61 -2.00 19.80
N ASN A 8 -0.93 -3.08 20.17
CA ASN A 8 -1.43 -4.00 21.19
C ASN A 8 -1.77 -3.28 22.52
N HIS A 9 -0.97 -2.29 22.92
CA HIS A 9 -1.24 -1.49 24.13
C HIS A 9 -2.58 -0.72 24.05
N VAL A 10 -2.95 -0.17 22.89
CA VAL A 10 -4.24 0.50 22.66
C VAL A 10 -5.39 -0.51 22.75
N ILE A 11 -5.19 -1.71 22.21
CA ILE A 11 -6.17 -2.80 22.25
C ILE A 11 -6.40 -3.26 23.69
N GLN A 12 -5.34 -3.48 24.46
CA GLN A 12 -5.44 -3.92 25.87
C GLN A 12 -6.16 -2.87 26.74
N ASN A 13 -5.85 -1.59 26.55
CA ASN A 13 -6.56 -0.51 27.22
C ASN A 13 -8.05 -0.47 26.85
N ALA A 14 -8.39 -0.67 25.59
CA ALA A 14 -9.78 -0.72 25.12
C ALA A 14 -10.54 -1.92 25.73
N LEU A 15 -9.90 -3.09 25.81
CA LEU A 15 -10.46 -4.27 26.49
C LEU A 15 -10.74 -4.01 27.97
N ALA A 16 -9.78 -3.43 28.68
CA ALA A 16 -9.93 -3.08 30.10
C ALA A 16 -11.08 -2.07 30.35
N GLN A 17 -11.38 -1.24 29.37
CA GLN A 17 -12.49 -0.27 29.40
C GLN A 17 -13.82 -0.87 28.94
N GLY A 18 -13.89 -2.15 28.61
CA GLY A 18 -15.09 -2.86 28.17
C GLY A 18 -15.55 -2.50 26.76
N VAL A 19 -14.67 -2.00 25.89
CA VAL A 19 -14.98 -1.79 24.47
C VAL A 19 -15.28 -3.12 23.81
N LYS A 20 -16.37 -3.18 23.03
CA LYS A 20 -16.86 -4.42 22.39
C LYS A 20 -16.75 -4.39 20.87
N ASN A 21 -16.56 -3.25 20.25
CA ASN A 21 -16.53 -3.10 18.79
C ASN A 21 -15.11 -2.88 18.31
N TYR A 22 -14.61 -3.81 17.49
CA TYR A 22 -13.27 -3.79 16.93
C TYR A 22 -13.35 -3.84 15.41
N ILE A 23 -12.64 -2.93 14.75
CA ILE A 23 -12.60 -2.83 13.29
C ILE A 23 -11.15 -2.87 12.78
N GLY A 24 -10.94 -3.46 11.62
CA GLY A 24 -9.68 -3.35 10.88
C GLY A 24 -9.44 -1.92 10.41
N GLY A 25 -8.19 -1.53 10.27
CA GLY A 25 -7.81 -0.25 9.69
C GLY A 25 -7.86 -0.26 8.16
N ASN A 26 -7.72 0.91 7.58
CA ASN A 26 -7.50 1.07 6.14
C ASN A 26 -6.30 0.22 5.68
N CYS A 27 -6.40 -0.37 4.49
CA CYS A 27 -5.41 -1.33 4.01
C CYS A 27 -4.02 -0.73 3.80
N THR A 28 -3.93 0.49 3.24
CA THR A 28 -2.63 1.16 3.03
C THR A 28 -2.04 1.66 4.34
N VAL A 29 -2.87 2.17 5.26
CA VAL A 29 -2.44 2.57 6.61
C VAL A 29 -1.89 1.38 7.38
N SER A 30 -2.60 0.24 7.36
CA SER A 30 -2.13 -0.98 8.03
C SER A 30 -0.78 -1.43 7.50
N LEU A 31 -0.59 -1.46 6.17
CA LEU A 31 0.67 -1.87 5.56
C LEU A 31 1.81 -0.88 5.85
N MET A 32 1.56 0.43 5.79
CA MET A 32 2.54 1.46 6.16
C MET A 32 3.00 1.31 7.61
N LEU A 33 2.04 1.16 8.52
CA LEU A 33 2.34 1.01 9.95
C LEU A 33 3.05 -0.30 10.25
N MET A 34 2.68 -1.41 9.60
CA MET A 34 3.43 -2.67 9.71
C MET A 34 4.88 -2.50 9.24
N ALA A 35 5.10 -1.79 8.15
CA ALA A 35 6.41 -1.55 7.55
C ALA A 35 7.30 -0.64 8.40
N LEU A 36 6.73 0.43 8.97
CA LEU A 36 7.50 1.52 9.58
C LEU A 36 7.31 1.63 11.11
N ASN A 37 6.65 0.66 11.75
CA ASN A 37 6.34 0.70 13.19
C ASN A 37 7.56 1.01 14.06
N GLY A 38 8.74 0.52 13.71
CA GLY A 38 9.97 0.82 14.45
C GLY A 38 10.26 2.32 14.57
N LEU A 39 10.07 3.06 13.49
CA LEU A 39 10.29 4.51 13.49
C LEU A 39 9.21 5.27 14.26
N PHE A 40 7.95 4.83 14.16
CA PHE A 40 6.84 5.43 14.91
C PHE A 40 6.96 5.17 16.42
N ARG A 41 7.37 3.96 16.81
CA ARG A 41 7.58 3.57 18.22
C ARG A 41 8.69 4.39 18.88
N GLU A 42 9.77 4.64 18.15
CA GLU A 42 10.89 5.49 18.61
C GLU A 42 10.58 7.00 18.49
N ASN A 43 9.35 7.37 18.11
CA ASN A 43 8.91 8.76 17.94
C ASN A 43 9.81 9.60 17.00
N LEU A 44 10.39 8.96 16.01
CA LEU A 44 11.33 9.60 15.09
C LEU A 44 10.64 10.31 13.91
N VAL A 45 9.45 9.89 13.53
CA VAL A 45 8.74 10.48 12.39
C VAL A 45 8.18 11.84 12.75
N GLU A 46 8.59 12.88 12.03
CA GLU A 46 8.01 14.23 12.08
C GLU A 46 6.79 14.29 11.16
N TRP A 47 6.97 13.91 9.89
CA TRP A 47 5.91 13.72 8.92
C TRP A 47 6.27 12.64 7.90
N ALA A 48 5.29 12.13 7.20
CA ALA A 48 5.50 11.25 6.06
C ALA A 48 4.54 11.58 4.91
N SER A 49 5.07 11.56 3.68
CA SER A 49 4.28 11.60 2.45
C SER A 49 4.28 10.21 1.81
N CYS A 50 3.09 9.63 1.65
CA CYS A 50 2.90 8.26 1.21
C CYS A 50 2.15 8.22 -0.14
N MET A 51 2.87 7.91 -1.22
CA MET A 51 2.27 7.65 -2.52
C MET A 51 1.90 6.17 -2.59
N THR A 52 0.61 5.86 -2.65
CA THR A 52 0.13 4.48 -2.66
C THR A 52 -0.16 4.00 -4.08
N TYR A 53 0.26 2.78 -4.40
CA TYR A 53 -0.03 2.06 -5.64
C TYR A 53 -0.95 0.89 -5.29
N GLN A 54 -2.25 1.12 -5.38
CA GLN A 54 -3.25 0.20 -4.83
C GLN A 54 -3.75 -0.80 -5.89
N ALA A 55 -3.72 -2.07 -5.53
CA ALA A 55 -4.21 -3.16 -6.36
C ALA A 55 -5.76 -3.15 -6.50
N ALA A 56 -6.24 -3.79 -7.55
CA ALA A 56 -7.67 -3.96 -7.83
C ALA A 56 -8.46 -4.62 -6.68
N SER A 57 -7.82 -5.51 -5.90
CA SER A 57 -8.44 -6.19 -4.75
C SER A 57 -9.00 -5.23 -3.69
N GLY A 58 -8.40 -4.05 -3.52
CA GLY A 58 -8.91 -3.02 -2.61
C GLY A 58 -10.25 -2.42 -3.04
N ALA A 59 -10.64 -2.56 -4.31
CA ALA A 59 -11.95 -2.17 -4.84
C ALA A 59 -12.97 -3.34 -4.84
N GLY A 60 -12.52 -4.57 -4.58
CA GLY A 60 -13.37 -5.75 -4.46
C GLY A 60 -13.28 -6.72 -5.64
N ALA A 61 -13.99 -7.86 -5.50
CA ALA A 61 -13.88 -8.99 -6.42
C ALA A 61 -14.36 -8.66 -7.86
N GLN A 62 -15.38 -7.85 -8.02
CA GLN A 62 -15.87 -7.47 -9.34
C GLN A 62 -14.85 -6.62 -10.09
N ASN A 63 -14.18 -5.70 -9.42
CA ASN A 63 -13.10 -4.90 -9.96
C ASN A 63 -11.88 -5.77 -10.35
N MET A 64 -11.54 -6.79 -9.57
CA MET A 64 -10.51 -7.76 -9.95
C MET A 64 -10.87 -8.52 -11.23
N ARG A 65 -12.14 -8.93 -11.38
CA ARG A 65 -12.63 -9.58 -12.59
C ARG A 65 -12.60 -8.65 -13.79
N GLU A 66 -12.98 -7.39 -13.60
CA GLU A 66 -12.93 -6.39 -14.66
C GLU A 66 -11.49 -6.13 -15.12
N LEU A 67 -10.53 -5.99 -14.21
CA LEU A 67 -9.13 -5.85 -14.58
C LEU A 67 -8.65 -7.02 -15.45
N LEU A 68 -9.00 -8.26 -15.11
CA LEU A 68 -8.64 -9.43 -15.91
C LEU A 68 -9.29 -9.40 -17.29
N LYS A 69 -10.55 -8.96 -17.40
CA LYS A 69 -11.21 -8.76 -18.70
C LYS A 69 -10.51 -7.69 -19.52
N GLN A 70 -10.15 -6.57 -18.91
CA GLN A 70 -9.42 -5.48 -19.58
C GLN A 70 -8.05 -5.97 -20.11
N MET A 71 -7.30 -6.75 -19.31
CA MET A 71 -6.03 -7.35 -19.74
C MET A 71 -6.26 -8.31 -20.93
N GLY A 72 -7.32 -9.10 -20.88
CA GLY A 72 -7.69 -10.01 -21.97
C GLY A 72 -8.04 -9.28 -23.26
N GLU A 73 -8.80 -8.18 -23.20
CA GLU A 73 -9.12 -7.37 -24.37
C GLU A 73 -7.88 -6.69 -24.98
N ALA A 74 -7.02 -6.12 -24.15
CA ALA A 74 -5.75 -5.53 -24.60
C ALA A 74 -4.85 -6.57 -25.29
N HIS A 75 -4.77 -7.79 -24.75
CA HIS A 75 -4.02 -8.88 -25.38
C HIS A 75 -4.69 -9.34 -26.71
N ARG A 76 -6.00 -9.50 -26.71
CA ARG A 76 -6.75 -9.98 -27.87
C ARG A 76 -6.53 -9.15 -29.13
N VAL A 77 -6.54 -7.82 -28.99
CA VAL A 77 -6.33 -6.92 -30.15
C VAL A 77 -4.87 -6.88 -30.60
N ALA A 78 -3.93 -7.16 -29.72
CA ALA A 78 -2.51 -7.19 -30.03
C ALA A 78 -2.02 -8.56 -30.56
N GLN A 79 -2.80 -9.63 -30.39
CA GLN A 79 -2.35 -11.00 -30.56
C GLN A 79 -1.75 -11.27 -31.96
N SER A 80 -2.43 -10.91 -33.04
CA SER A 80 -1.93 -11.15 -34.39
C SER A 80 -0.64 -10.39 -34.71
N PHE A 81 -0.49 -9.20 -34.15
CA PHE A 81 0.75 -8.43 -34.28
C PHE A 81 1.90 -9.05 -33.49
N LEU A 82 1.61 -9.61 -32.31
CA LEU A 82 2.62 -10.27 -31.47
C LEU A 82 3.11 -11.60 -32.08
N GLU A 83 2.27 -12.25 -32.87
CA GLU A 83 2.62 -13.49 -33.60
C GLU A 83 3.47 -13.21 -34.86
N ASP A 84 3.45 -11.99 -35.39
CA ASP A 84 4.26 -11.57 -36.54
C ASP A 84 5.48 -10.75 -36.08
N PRO A 85 6.71 -11.32 -36.15
CA PRO A 85 7.93 -10.61 -35.76
C PRO A 85 8.23 -9.33 -36.59
N ALA A 86 7.58 -9.18 -37.74
CA ALA A 86 7.72 -7.99 -38.59
C ALA A 86 6.82 -6.83 -38.17
N SER A 87 5.89 -7.06 -37.25
CA SER A 87 4.97 -6.03 -36.74
C SER A 87 5.71 -4.90 -36.04
N ALA A 88 5.43 -3.67 -36.42
CA ALA A 88 6.01 -2.52 -35.74
C ALA A 88 5.36 -2.30 -34.37
N ILE A 89 6.18 -2.04 -33.34
CA ILE A 89 5.68 -1.81 -31.96
C ILE A 89 4.69 -0.65 -31.88
N LEU A 90 4.84 0.39 -32.70
CA LEU A 90 3.94 1.53 -32.72
C LEU A 90 2.56 1.19 -33.32
N ASP A 91 2.45 0.16 -34.15
CA ASP A 91 1.16 -0.32 -34.64
C ASP A 91 0.44 -1.09 -33.52
N ILE A 92 1.16 -1.92 -32.78
CA ILE A 92 0.64 -2.59 -31.58
C ILE A 92 0.15 -1.57 -30.55
N ASP A 93 0.96 -0.56 -30.25
CA ASP A 93 0.60 0.50 -29.30
C ASP A 93 -0.67 1.24 -29.74
N ARG A 94 -0.80 1.56 -31.04
CA ARG A 94 -1.97 2.24 -31.59
C ARG A 94 -3.25 1.42 -31.43
N GLU A 95 -3.19 0.12 -31.71
CA GLU A 95 -4.34 -0.78 -31.55
C GLU A 95 -4.76 -0.92 -30.07
N VAL A 96 -3.81 -1.12 -29.18
CA VAL A 96 -4.07 -1.19 -27.73
C VAL A 96 -4.62 0.15 -27.22
N ALA A 97 -4.00 1.28 -27.56
CA ALA A 97 -4.46 2.60 -27.14
C ALA A 97 -5.84 2.96 -27.70
N GLY A 98 -6.14 2.54 -28.94
CA GLY A 98 -7.47 2.67 -29.54
C GLY A 98 -8.52 1.86 -28.78
N THR A 99 -8.19 0.62 -28.43
CA THR A 99 -9.06 -0.27 -27.65
C THR A 99 -9.35 0.27 -26.25
N LEU A 100 -8.34 0.80 -25.55
CA LEU A 100 -8.54 1.39 -24.22
C LEU A 100 -9.46 2.63 -24.24
N ARG A 101 -9.59 3.31 -25.37
CA ARG A 101 -10.45 4.48 -25.55
C ARG A 101 -11.83 4.15 -26.10
N ASP A 102 -12.07 2.90 -26.50
CA ASP A 102 -13.37 2.47 -27.05
C ASP A 102 -14.41 2.41 -25.93
N GLU A 103 -15.60 2.95 -26.19
CA GLU A 103 -16.72 2.95 -25.24
C GLU A 103 -17.17 1.53 -24.84
N ARG A 104 -16.86 0.52 -25.65
CA ARG A 104 -17.15 -0.89 -25.38
C ARG A 104 -16.12 -1.55 -24.49
N PHE A 105 -15.01 -0.86 -24.18
CA PHE A 105 -14.01 -1.41 -23.27
C PHE A 105 -14.61 -1.62 -21.87
N PRO A 106 -14.34 -2.75 -21.19
CA PRO A 106 -15.01 -3.09 -19.93
C PRO A 106 -14.57 -2.19 -18.79
N THR A 107 -15.37 -1.17 -18.45
CA THR A 107 -15.09 -0.18 -17.40
C THR A 107 -16.24 -0.02 -16.39
N ALA A 108 -17.19 -0.98 -16.35
CA ALA A 108 -18.41 -0.86 -15.55
C ALA A 108 -18.18 -0.67 -14.03
N HIS A 109 -17.05 -1.17 -13.51
CA HIS A 109 -16.74 -1.11 -12.07
C HIS A 109 -15.69 -0.06 -11.73
N PHE A 110 -14.71 0.20 -12.59
CA PHE A 110 -13.72 1.26 -12.38
C PHE A 110 -14.13 2.60 -12.96
N GLY A 111 -15.06 2.62 -13.92
CA GLY A 111 -15.47 3.81 -14.66
C GLY A 111 -14.51 4.23 -15.78
N VAL A 112 -13.27 3.76 -15.75
CA VAL A 112 -12.19 4.05 -16.70
C VAL A 112 -11.28 2.83 -16.88
N PRO A 113 -10.46 2.75 -17.93
CA PRO A 113 -9.45 1.70 -18.10
C PRO A 113 -8.41 1.70 -16.97
N LEU A 114 -8.12 0.50 -16.44
CA LEU A 114 -7.05 0.27 -15.48
C LEU A 114 -5.90 -0.57 -16.05
N ALA A 115 -6.20 -1.60 -16.86
CA ALA A 115 -5.17 -2.38 -17.53
C ALA A 115 -4.39 -1.47 -18.50
N GLY A 116 -3.05 -1.47 -18.40
CA GLY A 116 -2.20 -0.58 -19.20
C GLY A 116 -2.30 0.90 -18.84
N SER A 117 -2.94 1.24 -17.70
CA SER A 117 -3.17 2.59 -17.23
C SER A 117 -3.09 2.67 -15.70
N LEU A 118 -3.50 3.79 -15.13
CA LEU A 118 -3.69 4.00 -13.70
C LEU A 118 -4.86 4.96 -13.46
N ILE A 119 -5.39 4.94 -12.22
CA ILE A 119 -6.46 5.85 -11.80
C ILE A 119 -5.94 6.66 -10.60
N PRO A 120 -5.73 8.01 -10.76
CA PRO A 120 -5.12 8.84 -9.73
C PRO A 120 -6.14 9.37 -8.69
N TRP A 121 -7.24 8.66 -8.50
CA TRP A 121 -8.27 9.00 -7.53
C TRP A 121 -8.92 7.74 -6.98
N ILE A 122 -8.99 7.61 -5.66
CA ILE A 122 -9.66 6.49 -4.99
C ILE A 122 -10.62 7.02 -3.93
N ASP A 123 -11.86 6.47 -3.91
CA ASP A 123 -12.93 6.86 -2.97
C ASP A 123 -13.51 8.26 -3.28
N LYS A 124 -14.34 8.78 -2.39
CA LYS A 124 -15.11 10.00 -2.55
C LYS A 124 -14.25 11.25 -2.43
N ASP A 125 -14.62 12.29 -3.19
CA ASP A 125 -14.12 13.64 -3.01
C ASP A 125 -14.67 14.23 -1.70
N LEU A 126 -13.77 14.86 -0.91
CA LEU A 126 -14.12 15.57 0.33
C LEU A 126 -14.40 17.06 0.11
N GLY A 127 -14.29 17.55 -1.13
CA GLY A 127 -14.54 18.95 -1.50
C GLY A 127 -13.41 19.92 -1.15
N ASN A 128 -12.27 19.43 -0.71
CA ASN A 128 -11.06 20.21 -0.39
C ASN A 128 -9.85 19.82 -1.25
N GLY A 129 -10.08 19.07 -2.33
CA GLY A 129 -9.03 18.54 -3.21
C GLY A 129 -8.43 17.21 -2.75
N GLN A 130 -8.90 16.67 -1.63
CA GLN A 130 -8.46 15.38 -1.07
C GLN A 130 -9.53 14.31 -1.26
N SER A 131 -9.13 13.10 -1.60
CA SER A 131 -10.03 11.96 -1.56
C SER A 131 -10.19 11.43 -0.14
N LYS A 132 -11.30 10.72 0.11
CA LYS A 132 -11.52 10.08 1.42
C LYS A 132 -10.44 9.05 1.74
N GLU A 133 -9.90 8.38 0.73
CA GLU A 133 -8.82 7.40 0.90
C GLU A 133 -7.53 8.05 1.41
N GLU A 134 -7.18 9.23 0.89
CA GLU A 134 -6.03 10.02 1.33
C GLU A 134 -6.23 10.54 2.76
N TRP A 135 -7.41 11.06 3.08
CA TRP A 135 -7.75 11.52 4.42
C TRP A 135 -7.58 10.41 5.48
N LYS A 136 -7.94 9.16 5.15
CA LYS A 136 -7.74 8.00 6.05
C LYS A 136 -6.28 7.84 6.44
N GLY A 137 -5.34 8.19 5.56
CA GLY A 137 -3.91 8.16 5.82
C GLY A 137 -3.53 8.82 7.15
N ALA A 138 -3.91 10.08 7.33
CA ALA A 138 -3.66 10.83 8.56
C ALA A 138 -4.56 10.38 9.73
N ALA A 139 -5.87 10.28 9.48
CA ALA A 139 -6.87 10.02 10.52
C ALA A 139 -6.66 8.64 11.19
N GLU A 140 -6.50 7.59 10.39
CA GLU A 140 -6.38 6.24 10.92
C GLU A 140 -4.97 5.94 11.45
N THR A 141 -3.91 6.49 10.85
CA THR A 141 -2.55 6.36 11.41
C THR A 141 -2.53 6.85 12.86
N ASN A 142 -3.01 8.06 13.11
CA ASN A 142 -2.98 8.63 14.45
C ASN A 142 -3.90 7.90 15.44
N LYS A 143 -5.05 7.42 14.98
CA LYS A 143 -5.95 6.62 15.78
C LYS A 143 -5.37 5.25 16.14
N ILE A 144 -4.73 4.55 15.21
CA ILE A 144 -4.07 3.28 15.48
C ILE A 144 -2.91 3.47 16.46
N LEU A 145 -2.11 4.52 16.30
CA LEU A 145 -0.97 4.81 17.17
C LEU A 145 -1.37 5.41 18.53
N GLY A 146 -2.65 5.75 18.77
CA GLY A 146 -3.10 6.44 19.97
C GLY A 146 -2.55 7.86 20.09
N ARG A 147 -2.32 8.54 18.98
CA ARG A 147 -1.71 9.88 18.89
C ARG A 147 -2.68 10.98 18.50
N GLU A 148 -3.95 10.83 18.78
CA GLU A 148 -4.99 11.81 18.39
C GLU A 148 -4.76 13.20 19.03
N SER A 149 -4.17 13.25 20.20
CA SER A 149 -3.80 14.51 20.89
C SER A 149 -2.47 15.14 20.44
N ASN A 150 -1.59 14.36 19.81
CA ASN A 150 -0.31 14.80 19.27
C ASN A 150 -0.01 14.08 17.96
N PRO A 151 -0.73 14.44 16.90
CA PRO A 151 -0.72 13.70 15.65
C PRO A 151 0.62 13.82 14.89
N VAL A 152 1.01 12.73 14.26
CA VAL A 152 2.03 12.74 13.21
C VAL A 152 1.35 13.20 11.91
N LEU A 153 2.00 14.08 11.17
CA LEU A 153 1.50 14.56 9.89
C LEU A 153 1.72 13.49 8.81
N ILE A 154 0.63 13.01 8.23
CA ILE A 154 0.66 12.05 7.12
C ILE A 154 -0.17 12.61 5.99
N ASP A 155 0.39 12.61 4.79
CA ASP A 155 -0.32 12.99 3.56
C ASP A 155 0.19 12.16 2.38
N GLY A 156 -0.39 12.33 1.20
CA GLY A 156 0.04 11.64 -0.01
C GLY A 156 -1.06 11.56 -1.05
N LEU A 157 -0.82 10.72 -2.06
CA LEU A 157 -1.79 10.44 -3.12
C LEU A 157 -2.10 8.95 -3.20
N CYS A 158 -3.35 8.64 -3.48
CA CYS A 158 -3.82 7.28 -3.62
C CYS A 158 -4.12 6.95 -5.09
N VAL A 159 -3.31 6.06 -5.67
CA VAL A 159 -3.39 5.68 -7.08
C VAL A 159 -3.77 4.21 -7.21
N ARG A 160 -4.80 3.91 -8.03
CA ARG A 160 -5.14 2.55 -8.42
C ARG A 160 -4.25 2.12 -9.60
N ILE A 161 -3.68 0.92 -9.51
CA ILE A 161 -2.83 0.35 -10.56
C ILE A 161 -3.31 -1.02 -11.00
N GLY A 162 -2.84 -1.49 -12.16
CA GLY A 162 -3.18 -2.79 -12.73
C GLY A 162 -2.60 -4.01 -12.01
N ALA A 163 -2.26 -3.90 -10.72
CA ALA A 163 -1.93 -5.05 -9.88
C ALA A 163 -3.20 -5.70 -9.34
N MET A 164 -3.20 -7.03 -9.24
CA MET A 164 -4.37 -7.78 -8.81
C MET A 164 -4.63 -7.67 -7.30
N ARG A 165 -3.61 -7.82 -6.44
CA ARG A 165 -3.82 -8.14 -5.04
C ARG A 165 -2.99 -7.34 -4.02
N CYS A 166 -1.75 -7.01 -4.30
CA CYS A 166 -0.86 -6.37 -3.32
C CYS A 166 -0.76 -4.87 -3.53
N HIS A 167 -0.81 -4.11 -2.44
CA HIS A 167 -0.55 -2.67 -2.46
C HIS A 167 0.95 -2.41 -2.28
N SER A 168 1.46 -1.44 -3.03
CA SER A 168 2.81 -0.92 -2.87
C SER A 168 2.75 0.54 -2.44
N GLN A 169 3.81 1.03 -1.78
CA GLN A 169 3.87 2.40 -1.31
C GLN A 169 5.29 2.95 -1.45
N ALA A 170 5.41 4.11 -2.06
CA ALA A 170 6.63 4.92 -2.05
C ALA A 170 6.46 6.01 -0.99
N ILE A 171 7.38 6.07 -0.03
CA ILE A 171 7.22 6.90 1.15
C ILE A 171 8.43 7.82 1.30
N THR A 172 8.17 9.10 1.43
CA THR A 172 9.13 10.09 1.87
C THR A 172 8.86 10.41 3.33
N ILE A 173 9.88 10.27 4.17
CA ILE A 173 9.76 10.44 5.62
C ILE A 173 10.72 11.54 6.05
N LYS A 174 10.23 12.54 6.79
CA LYS A 174 11.06 13.43 7.55
C LYS A 174 11.19 12.91 8.97
N LEU A 175 12.41 12.71 9.39
CA LEU A 175 12.76 12.37 10.77
C LEU A 175 12.97 13.66 11.58
N LYS A 176 12.71 13.61 12.88
CA LYS A 176 12.94 14.71 13.84
C LYS A 176 14.43 15.02 14.04
N LYS A 177 15.31 14.09 13.68
CA LYS A 177 16.77 14.22 13.73
C LYS A 177 17.42 13.31 12.70
N ASP A 178 18.64 13.60 12.33
CA ASP A 178 19.44 12.69 11.54
C ASP A 178 19.84 11.46 12.38
N VAL A 179 19.52 10.27 11.88
CA VAL A 179 19.83 8.97 12.50
C VAL A 179 20.59 8.14 11.46
N PRO A 180 21.67 7.45 11.83
CA PRO A 180 22.40 6.57 10.92
C PRO A 180 21.49 5.54 10.25
N LEU A 181 21.74 5.25 8.95
CA LEU A 181 20.89 4.35 8.17
C LEU A 181 20.84 2.93 8.74
N ASP A 182 21.95 2.45 9.30
CA ASP A 182 22.02 1.12 9.91
C ASP A 182 21.14 1.02 11.17
N GLU A 183 21.06 2.09 11.98
CA GLU A 183 20.16 2.15 13.11
C GLU A 183 18.69 2.17 12.65
N ILE A 184 18.38 2.91 11.59
CA ILE A 184 17.05 2.92 10.98
C ILE A 184 16.66 1.52 10.50
N ASN A 185 17.56 0.84 9.78
CA ASN A 185 17.35 -0.53 9.30
C ASN A 185 17.09 -1.49 10.46
N ALA A 186 17.88 -1.38 11.56
CA ALA A 186 17.70 -2.21 12.74
C ALA A 186 16.36 -1.95 13.44
N MET A 187 15.96 -0.69 13.60
CA MET A 187 14.66 -0.32 14.19
C MET A 187 13.49 -0.89 13.39
N ILE A 188 13.56 -0.82 12.08
CA ILE A 188 12.53 -1.38 11.18
C ILE A 188 12.52 -2.91 11.29
N ALA A 189 13.68 -3.56 11.15
CA ALA A 189 13.79 -5.01 11.15
C ALA A 189 13.30 -5.66 12.46
N ASN A 190 13.49 -4.99 13.59
CA ASN A 190 13.11 -5.48 14.92
C ASN A 190 11.70 -5.05 15.37
N ALA A 191 10.90 -4.43 14.47
CA ALA A 191 9.61 -3.89 14.86
C ALA A 191 8.54 -4.95 15.02
N ASN A 192 8.52 -5.97 14.16
CA ASN A 192 7.60 -7.11 14.20
C ASN A 192 8.14 -8.28 13.35
N ASP A 193 7.55 -9.47 13.50
CA ASP A 193 8.01 -10.71 12.86
C ASP A 193 7.80 -10.76 11.34
N TRP A 194 7.01 -9.87 10.76
CA TRP A 194 6.61 -9.90 9.35
C TRP A 194 7.36 -8.88 8.50
N VAL A 195 7.89 -7.83 9.11
CA VAL A 195 8.68 -6.85 8.39
C VAL A 195 10.05 -7.44 8.01
N LYS A 196 10.48 -7.17 6.77
CA LYS A 196 11.79 -7.60 6.26
C LYS A 196 12.48 -6.43 5.59
N VAL A 197 13.64 -6.04 6.11
CA VAL A 197 14.46 -5.02 5.43
C VAL A 197 15.17 -5.67 4.26
N ILE A 198 14.94 -5.13 3.08
CA ILE A 198 15.55 -5.56 1.82
C ILE A 198 16.73 -4.66 1.51
N PRO A 199 17.92 -5.20 1.22
CA PRO A 199 19.08 -4.41 0.84
C PRO A 199 18.75 -3.44 -0.31
N ASN A 200 19.30 -2.21 -0.23
CA ASN A 200 19.06 -1.20 -1.27
C ASN A 200 19.94 -1.49 -2.52
N GLU A 201 19.76 -2.67 -3.07
CA GLU A 201 20.43 -3.19 -4.27
C GLU A 201 19.38 -3.39 -5.37
N ARG A 202 19.82 -3.22 -6.63
CA ARG A 202 18.94 -3.36 -7.80
C ARG A 202 18.26 -4.73 -7.84
N GLU A 203 19.02 -5.79 -7.76
CA GLU A 203 18.55 -7.17 -7.89
C GLU A 203 17.59 -7.55 -6.75
N ALA A 204 17.96 -7.26 -5.51
CA ALA A 204 17.14 -7.51 -4.34
C ALA A 204 15.81 -6.74 -4.42
N SER A 205 15.86 -5.46 -4.81
CA SER A 205 14.67 -4.61 -4.96
C SER A 205 13.71 -5.16 -6.03
N MET A 206 14.24 -5.54 -7.21
CA MET A 206 13.43 -6.04 -8.31
C MET A 206 12.76 -7.38 -8.00
N ARG A 207 13.42 -8.25 -7.23
CA ARG A 207 12.89 -9.59 -6.91
C ARG A 207 12.00 -9.63 -5.69
N GLN A 208 12.21 -8.77 -4.70
CA GLN A 208 11.58 -8.91 -3.38
C GLN A 208 10.59 -7.80 -3.03
N LEU A 209 10.62 -6.65 -3.73
CA LEU A 209 9.72 -5.50 -3.48
C LEU A 209 8.61 -5.38 -4.53
N THR A 210 8.03 -6.51 -4.93
CA THR A 210 6.96 -6.52 -5.95
C THR A 210 5.70 -7.21 -5.46
N PRO A 211 4.52 -6.85 -6.00
CA PRO A 211 3.28 -7.57 -5.74
C PRO A 211 3.40 -9.09 -5.95
N ALA A 212 4.09 -9.52 -7.01
CA ALA A 212 4.28 -10.94 -7.31
C ALA A 212 5.07 -11.68 -6.21
N ALA A 213 6.05 -11.02 -5.59
CA ALA A 213 6.89 -11.64 -4.57
C ALA A 213 6.14 -11.90 -3.24
N VAL A 214 5.14 -11.08 -2.91
CA VAL A 214 4.48 -11.11 -1.59
C VAL A 214 3.04 -11.61 -1.63
N THR A 215 2.45 -11.80 -2.80
CA THR A 215 1.08 -12.31 -2.93
C THR A 215 0.90 -13.63 -2.18
N GLY A 216 -0.10 -13.67 -1.30
CA GLY A 216 -0.43 -14.85 -0.47
C GLY A 216 0.45 -15.02 0.75
N THR A 217 1.33 -14.07 1.07
CA THR A 217 2.21 -14.12 2.24
C THR A 217 1.88 -13.01 3.25
N LEU A 218 2.26 -13.22 4.50
CA LEU A 218 2.20 -12.19 5.56
C LEU A 218 3.47 -11.31 5.57
N SER A 219 4.43 -11.55 4.69
CA SER A 219 5.65 -10.75 4.63
C SER A 219 5.36 -9.30 4.20
N VAL A 220 5.97 -8.36 4.90
CA VAL A 220 5.92 -6.91 4.60
C VAL A 220 7.36 -6.44 4.37
N PRO A 221 7.91 -6.66 3.16
CA PRO A 221 9.24 -6.18 2.86
C PRO A 221 9.29 -4.65 2.76
N VAL A 222 10.36 -4.08 3.30
CA VAL A 222 10.70 -2.67 3.23
C VAL A 222 12.09 -2.54 2.62
N GLY A 223 12.21 -1.75 1.58
CA GLY A 223 13.49 -1.52 0.92
C GLY A 223 13.55 -0.13 0.31
N ARG A 224 14.52 0.11 -0.57
CA ARG A 224 14.81 1.44 -1.10
C ARG A 224 15.08 2.45 0.02
N LEU A 225 15.48 1.95 1.19
CA LEU A 225 15.86 2.76 2.34
C LEU A 225 17.17 3.48 2.02
N ARG A 226 17.10 4.79 1.98
CA ARG A 226 18.27 5.67 1.77
C ARG A 226 18.00 7.07 2.28
N LYS A 227 19.05 7.76 2.67
CA LYS A 227 18.99 9.20 2.90
C LYS A 227 18.74 9.93 1.58
N MET A 228 17.92 10.94 1.60
CA MET A 228 17.62 11.75 0.42
C MET A 228 18.61 12.92 0.28
N SER A 229 18.68 13.51 -0.91
CA SER A 229 19.57 14.66 -1.18
C SER A 229 19.13 15.95 -0.46
N MET A 230 17.95 15.94 0.16
CA MET A 230 17.41 17.11 0.90
C MET A 230 17.99 17.24 2.31
N GLY A 231 18.71 16.25 2.82
CA GLY A 231 19.33 16.26 4.15
C GLY A 231 19.29 14.91 4.84
N GLY A 232 20.08 14.75 5.92
CA GLY A 232 20.21 13.49 6.65
C GLY A 232 18.93 13.05 7.38
N GLU A 233 18.03 13.96 7.68
CA GLU A 233 16.73 13.69 8.28
C GLU A 233 15.65 13.25 7.26
N TYR A 234 15.93 13.31 5.95
CA TYR A 234 14.98 12.85 4.93
C TYR A 234 15.30 11.44 4.47
N LEU A 235 14.33 10.56 4.60
CA LEU A 235 14.45 9.14 4.27
C LEU A 235 13.47 8.77 3.15
N SER A 236 13.95 8.03 2.16
CA SER A 236 13.12 7.32 1.19
C SER A 236 12.91 5.88 1.66
N ALA A 237 11.70 5.38 1.48
CA ALA A 237 11.35 3.98 1.72
C ALA A 237 10.38 3.49 0.64
N PHE A 238 10.39 2.19 0.37
CA PHE A 238 9.38 1.51 -0.44
C PHE A 238 8.95 0.23 0.27
N THR A 239 7.64 -0.01 0.32
CA THR A 239 7.09 -1.23 0.89
C THR A 239 6.02 -1.81 -0.01
N VAL A 240 5.75 -3.10 0.16
CA VAL A 240 4.67 -3.82 -0.51
C VAL A 240 4.10 -4.86 0.45
N GLY A 241 2.80 -5.12 0.35
CA GLY A 241 2.16 -6.13 1.19
C GLY A 241 0.83 -6.60 0.63
N ASP A 242 0.42 -7.78 1.08
CA ASP A 242 -0.84 -8.38 0.65
C ASP A 242 -2.04 -7.69 1.32
N GLN A 243 -2.80 -6.96 0.51
CA GLN A 243 -3.96 -6.20 0.96
C GLN A 243 -5.07 -7.09 1.55
N LEU A 244 -5.29 -8.30 1.02
CA LEU A 244 -6.31 -9.21 1.54
C LEU A 244 -5.92 -9.82 2.88
N LEU A 245 -4.64 -9.80 3.24
CA LEU A 245 -4.12 -10.26 4.53
C LEU A 245 -4.01 -9.09 5.52
N TRP A 246 -2.90 -8.37 5.57
CA TRP A 246 -2.71 -7.28 6.53
C TRP A 246 -3.64 -6.08 6.33
N GLY A 247 -4.08 -5.85 5.10
CA GLY A 247 -5.04 -4.78 4.79
C GLY A 247 -6.51 -5.16 5.08
N ALA A 248 -6.80 -6.42 5.46
CA ALA A 248 -8.18 -6.89 5.66
C ALA A 248 -8.29 -7.98 6.74
N ALA A 249 -7.99 -9.25 6.40
CA ALA A 249 -8.37 -10.40 7.21
C ALA A 249 -7.50 -10.61 8.46
N GLU A 250 -6.20 -10.38 8.38
CA GLU A 250 -5.25 -10.76 9.42
C GLU A 250 -5.43 -9.96 10.73
N PRO A 251 -5.63 -8.63 10.72
CA PRO A 251 -5.91 -7.89 11.95
C PRO A 251 -7.15 -8.41 12.69
N LEU A 252 -8.22 -8.75 11.97
CA LEU A 252 -9.45 -9.28 12.54
C LEU A 252 -9.25 -10.69 13.11
N ARG A 253 -8.56 -11.58 12.38
CA ARG A 253 -8.21 -12.92 12.84
C ARG A 253 -7.38 -12.87 14.12
N ARG A 254 -6.43 -11.95 14.20
CA ARG A 254 -5.58 -11.76 15.38
C ARG A 254 -6.37 -11.22 16.57
N MET A 255 -7.26 -10.25 16.32
CA MET A 255 -8.15 -9.74 17.38
C MET A 255 -9.04 -10.84 17.96
N LEU A 256 -9.61 -11.71 17.11
CA LEU A 256 -10.37 -12.86 17.60
C LEU A 256 -9.53 -13.74 18.55
N ARG A 257 -8.25 -13.99 18.21
CA ARG A 257 -7.34 -14.76 19.09
C ARG A 257 -7.05 -14.05 20.41
N ILE A 258 -6.98 -12.72 20.43
CA ILE A 258 -6.83 -11.93 21.66
C ILE A 258 -8.08 -12.12 22.53
N LEU A 259 -9.28 -11.96 21.94
CA LEU A 259 -10.55 -12.11 22.67
C LEU A 259 -10.78 -13.51 23.25
N ILE A 260 -10.33 -14.56 22.59
CA ILE A 260 -10.44 -15.94 23.10
C ILE A 260 -9.52 -16.17 24.32
N LYS A 261 -8.44 -15.41 24.43
CA LYS A 261 -7.46 -15.54 25.52
C LYS A 261 -7.73 -14.57 26.69
N HIS A 262 -8.61 -13.59 26.48
CA HIS A 262 -9.03 -12.61 27.47
C HIS A 262 -10.20 -13.11 28.30
#